data_9293f1e2dc890cba696a0017bafaf52f
#
_entry.id   9293f1e2dc890cba696a0017bafaf52f
#
_cell.length_a   1.000
_cell.length_b   1.000
_cell.length_c   1.000
_cell.angle_alpha   90.00
_cell.angle_beta   90.00
_cell.angle_gamma   90.00
#
_symmetry.space_group_name_H-M   'P 1'
#
loop_
_entity.id
_entity.type
_entity.pdbx_description
1 polymer ?
#
loop_
_entity_poly.entity_id
_entity_poly.type
_entity_poly.pdbx_seq_one_letter_code
_entity_poly.pdbx_strand_id
1 'polypeptide(L)'
;MTMLEVNGLGKAFTIHHLNKTILAVDEIQFSVHAGEFLGIIGKSGSGKSTILKSIYRTYLSDAGQIIYDSKQFGKIDLIQASEREIIFLRKNEIGYVSQFLNVMPRTTCRELVQNALLEMGETKETARIETEKALSYFEMDEGLWDSYPNTFSGGEKLRLNIAMATVKKPRLLLLDEPTASLDQQSKRKVREMIEKLKQQGTTLVGIFHDIEFMEGLCDKVFDMKSNEMSVVLEGVPHES
;
A
#
# COMPACT_ATOMS: atom_id res chain seq x y z
N MET A 1 15.98 4.96 11.28
CA MET A 1 15.40 3.90 12.13
C MET A 1 14.63 2.96 11.21
N THR A 2 14.86 1.65 11.30
CA THR A 2 14.18 0.67 10.44
C THR A 2 12.71 0.56 10.83
N MET A 3 11.82 0.80 9.86
CA MET A 3 10.35 0.73 10.02
C MET A 3 9.83 -0.68 9.75
N LEU A 4 10.37 -1.31 8.70
CA LEU A 4 9.97 -2.65 8.25
C LEU A 4 11.21 -3.45 7.87
N GLU A 5 11.27 -4.70 8.29
CA GLU A 5 12.34 -5.63 7.95
C GLU A 5 11.73 -6.98 7.57
N VAL A 6 12.03 -7.45 6.38
CA VAL A 6 11.57 -8.73 5.84
C VAL A 6 12.79 -9.63 5.72
N ASN A 7 12.76 -10.79 6.36
CA ASN A 7 13.89 -11.73 6.47
C ASN A 7 13.45 -13.13 6.05
N GLY A 8 13.96 -13.61 4.93
CA GLY A 8 13.73 -14.97 4.44
C GLY A 8 12.24 -15.30 4.19
N LEU A 9 11.46 -14.31 3.72
CA LEU A 9 10.03 -14.49 3.51
C LEU A 9 9.75 -15.51 2.41
N GLY A 10 9.00 -16.56 2.76
CA GLY A 10 8.53 -17.59 1.85
C GLY A 10 7.01 -17.75 1.88
N LYS A 11 6.41 -17.95 0.67
CA LYS A 11 5.00 -18.26 0.53
C LYS A 11 4.73 -19.15 -0.67
N ALA A 12 4.02 -20.26 -0.42
CA ALA A 12 3.49 -21.15 -1.44
C ALA A 12 1.96 -21.22 -1.39
N PHE A 13 1.36 -21.50 -2.52
CA PHE A 13 -0.09 -21.73 -2.64
C PHE A 13 -0.37 -23.12 -3.19
N THR A 14 -1.20 -23.89 -2.50
CA THR A 14 -1.62 -25.22 -2.94
C THR A 14 -2.96 -25.14 -3.66
N ILE A 15 -2.95 -25.58 -4.91
CA ILE A 15 -4.16 -25.71 -5.73
C ILE A 15 -4.67 -27.14 -5.55
N HIS A 16 -5.58 -27.36 -4.61
CA HIS A 16 -6.02 -28.68 -4.20
C HIS A 16 -6.57 -29.55 -5.34
N HIS A 17 -7.41 -28.98 -6.23
CA HIS A 17 -8.01 -29.73 -7.35
C HIS A 17 -7.00 -30.17 -8.43
N LEU A 18 -5.81 -29.54 -8.48
CA LEU A 18 -4.70 -29.91 -9.39
C LEU A 18 -3.57 -30.64 -8.68
N ASN A 19 -3.67 -30.81 -7.38
CA ASN A 19 -2.59 -31.35 -6.52
C ASN A 19 -1.22 -30.69 -6.79
N LYS A 20 -1.26 -29.36 -7.04
CA LYS A 20 -0.09 -28.57 -7.44
C LYS A 20 0.20 -27.50 -6.40
N THR A 21 1.44 -27.43 -5.96
CA THR A 21 1.95 -26.31 -5.13
C THR A 21 2.73 -25.35 -6.01
N ILE A 22 2.40 -24.08 -5.91
CA ILE A 22 3.08 -22.98 -6.60
C ILE A 22 3.83 -22.17 -5.56
N LEU A 23 5.16 -22.13 -5.65
CA LEU A 23 6.00 -21.26 -4.85
C LEU A 23 5.84 -19.84 -5.41
N ALA A 24 5.25 -18.95 -4.62
CA ALA A 24 4.96 -17.58 -5.05
C ALA A 24 6.12 -16.63 -4.73
N VAL A 25 6.74 -16.77 -3.56
CA VAL A 25 7.95 -16.06 -3.14
C VAL A 25 8.80 -16.97 -2.28
N ASP A 26 10.13 -16.81 -2.34
CA ASP A 26 11.10 -17.57 -1.60
C ASP A 26 12.30 -16.70 -1.21
N GLU A 27 12.77 -16.86 0.04
CA GLU A 27 13.96 -16.20 0.58
C GLU A 27 14.00 -14.67 0.38
N ILE A 28 12.84 -14.01 0.36
CA ILE A 28 12.77 -12.54 0.16
C ILE A 28 13.35 -11.83 1.38
N GLN A 29 14.29 -10.91 1.11
CA GLN A 29 14.95 -10.14 2.15
C GLN A 29 15.13 -8.66 1.76
N PHE A 30 14.58 -7.75 2.58
CA PHE A 30 14.79 -6.30 2.43
C PHE A 30 14.44 -5.55 3.72
N SER A 31 14.85 -4.27 3.79
CA SER A 31 14.48 -3.38 4.88
C SER A 31 14.11 -1.98 4.38
N VAL A 32 13.19 -1.32 5.10
CA VAL A 32 12.73 0.04 4.79
C VAL A 32 12.86 0.88 6.06
N HIS A 33 13.47 2.06 5.94
CA HIS A 33 13.58 3.00 7.05
C HIS A 33 12.35 3.92 7.12
N ALA A 34 12.14 4.52 8.28
CA ALA A 34 11.05 5.48 8.47
C ALA A 34 11.18 6.64 7.48
N GLY A 35 10.08 6.94 6.76
CA GLY A 35 10.01 7.99 5.74
C GLY A 35 10.60 7.61 4.39
N GLU A 36 11.21 6.41 4.23
CA GLU A 36 11.67 5.91 2.92
C GLU A 36 10.51 5.40 2.07
N PHE A 37 10.72 5.46 0.76
CA PHE A 37 9.88 4.80 -0.23
C PHE A 37 10.66 3.69 -0.93
N LEU A 38 10.25 2.43 -0.69
CA LEU A 38 10.75 1.25 -1.40
C LEU A 38 9.80 0.87 -2.55
N GLY A 39 10.31 0.87 -3.77
CA GLY A 39 9.64 0.28 -4.93
C GLY A 39 9.97 -1.20 -5.09
N ILE A 40 8.98 -2.04 -5.40
CA ILE A 40 9.18 -3.45 -5.74
C ILE A 40 8.92 -3.64 -7.22
N ILE A 41 9.94 -4.11 -7.96
CA ILE A 41 9.86 -4.37 -9.40
C ILE A 41 10.02 -5.86 -9.72
N GLY A 42 9.59 -6.25 -10.91
CA GLY A 42 9.70 -7.62 -11.40
C GLY A 42 8.60 -7.97 -12.39
N LYS A 43 8.73 -9.09 -13.06
CA LYS A 43 7.76 -9.57 -14.06
C LYS A 43 6.37 -9.78 -13.45
N SER A 44 5.33 -9.73 -14.30
CA SER A 44 3.98 -10.13 -13.86
C SER A 44 4.02 -11.59 -13.36
N GLY A 45 3.32 -11.85 -12.25
CA GLY A 45 3.31 -13.17 -11.62
C GLY A 45 4.54 -13.53 -10.79
N SER A 46 5.52 -12.62 -10.59
CA SER A 46 6.71 -12.89 -9.77
C SER A 46 6.49 -12.88 -8.26
N GLY A 47 5.27 -12.66 -7.78
CA GLY A 47 4.95 -12.68 -6.35
C GLY A 47 4.97 -11.32 -5.65
N LYS A 48 5.11 -10.20 -6.37
CA LYS A 48 5.15 -8.83 -5.78
C LYS A 48 3.96 -8.56 -4.86
N SER A 49 2.73 -8.74 -5.36
CA SER A 49 1.51 -8.54 -4.54
C SER A 49 1.43 -9.54 -3.38
N THR A 50 2.06 -10.73 -3.50
CA THR A 50 2.15 -11.69 -2.40
C THR A 50 2.96 -11.11 -1.24
N ILE A 51 4.07 -10.41 -1.52
CA ILE A 51 4.87 -9.72 -0.50
C ILE A 51 4.01 -8.69 0.24
N LEU A 52 3.36 -7.76 -0.48
CA LEU A 52 2.53 -6.73 0.16
C LEU A 52 1.38 -7.35 0.98
N LYS A 53 0.72 -8.38 0.45
CA LYS A 53 -0.37 -9.07 1.14
C LYS A 53 0.12 -9.86 2.35
N SER A 54 1.37 -10.33 2.36
CA SER A 54 2.01 -10.95 3.53
C SER A 54 2.33 -9.88 4.59
N ILE A 55 2.87 -8.73 4.21
CA ILE A 55 3.12 -7.61 5.13
C ILE A 55 1.80 -7.12 5.73
N TYR A 56 0.76 -6.96 4.92
CA TYR A 56 -0.59 -6.57 5.39
C TYR A 56 -1.31 -7.72 6.12
N ARG A 57 -0.69 -8.92 6.15
CA ARG A 57 -1.22 -10.12 6.82
C ARG A 57 -2.53 -10.65 6.21
N THR A 58 -2.82 -10.30 4.93
CA THR A 58 -3.91 -10.94 4.15
C THR A 58 -3.55 -12.39 3.84
N TYR A 59 -2.25 -12.65 3.56
CA TYR A 59 -1.71 -14.00 3.43
C TYR A 59 -0.82 -14.32 4.63
N LEU A 60 -0.97 -15.54 5.14
CA LEU A 60 -0.05 -16.13 6.11
C LEU A 60 1.19 -16.61 5.37
N SER A 61 2.36 -16.15 5.78
CA SER A 61 3.62 -16.62 5.25
C SER A 61 3.94 -18.01 5.78
N ASP A 62 4.64 -18.81 4.97
CA ASP A 62 5.00 -20.18 5.33
C ASP A 62 6.41 -20.24 5.96
N ALA A 63 7.25 -19.23 5.69
CA ALA A 63 8.61 -19.10 6.24
C ALA A 63 9.01 -17.64 6.41
N GLY A 64 10.08 -17.42 7.18
CA GLY A 64 10.69 -16.12 7.40
C GLY A 64 10.10 -15.31 8.55
N GLN A 65 10.41 -14.01 8.57
CA GLN A 65 9.94 -13.04 9.56
C GLN A 65 9.62 -11.71 8.87
N ILE A 66 8.63 -10.99 9.40
CA ILE A 66 8.30 -9.62 8.98
C ILE A 66 8.24 -8.76 10.24
N ILE A 67 9.33 -8.07 10.53
CA ILE A 67 9.45 -7.23 11.72
C ILE A 67 9.00 -5.82 11.39
N TYR A 68 7.98 -5.34 12.08
CA TYR A 68 7.45 -3.99 11.98
C TYR A 68 7.70 -3.21 13.27
N ASP A 69 8.14 -1.95 13.16
CA ASP A 69 8.35 -1.05 14.30
C ASP A 69 7.05 -0.29 14.59
N SER A 70 6.17 -0.92 15.37
CA SER A 70 4.89 -0.35 15.79
C SER A 70 5.09 0.71 16.87
N LYS A 71 4.32 1.80 16.78
CA LYS A 71 4.26 2.81 17.85
C LYS A 71 3.64 2.23 19.14
N GLN A 72 2.69 1.31 18.99
CA GLN A 72 1.98 0.71 20.13
C GLN A 72 2.73 -0.48 20.74
N PHE A 73 3.31 -1.35 19.91
CA PHE A 73 3.84 -2.65 20.34
C PHE A 73 5.39 -2.73 20.31
N GLY A 74 6.07 -1.68 19.81
CA GLY A 74 7.51 -1.76 19.51
C GLY A 74 7.77 -2.69 18.32
N LYS A 75 8.91 -3.37 18.30
CA LYS A 75 9.23 -4.34 17.25
C LYS A 75 8.36 -5.59 17.38
N ILE A 76 7.49 -5.80 16.41
CA ILE A 76 6.56 -6.92 16.34
C ILE A 76 6.76 -7.72 15.05
N ASP A 77 6.79 -9.05 15.15
CA ASP A 77 6.79 -9.93 13.98
C ASP A 77 5.35 -10.12 13.49
N LEU A 78 5.03 -9.54 12.33
CA LEU A 78 3.69 -9.60 11.74
C LEU A 78 3.24 -11.04 11.42
N ILE A 79 4.17 -11.99 11.23
CA ILE A 79 3.83 -13.40 10.98
C ILE A 79 3.31 -14.06 12.26
N GLN A 80 3.92 -13.75 13.41
CA GLN A 80 3.57 -14.32 14.71
C GLN A 80 2.51 -13.52 15.46
N ALA A 81 2.25 -12.28 15.05
CA ALA A 81 1.31 -11.39 15.69
C ALA A 81 -0.11 -11.99 15.77
N SER A 82 -0.76 -11.79 16.91
CA SER A 82 -2.15 -12.19 17.10
C SER A 82 -3.11 -11.41 16.19
N GLU A 83 -4.27 -11.97 15.91
CA GLU A 83 -5.31 -11.31 15.10
C GLU A 83 -5.70 -9.94 15.67
N ARG A 84 -5.71 -9.77 17.01
CA ARG A 84 -6.02 -8.49 17.67
C ARG A 84 -4.96 -7.42 17.38
N GLU A 85 -3.68 -7.80 17.41
CA GLU A 85 -2.57 -6.90 17.06
C GLU A 85 -2.62 -6.52 15.59
N ILE A 86 -2.87 -7.47 14.70
CA ILE A 86 -3.01 -7.21 13.26
C ILE A 86 -4.20 -6.27 12.97
N ILE A 87 -5.36 -6.49 13.60
CA ILE A 87 -6.51 -5.59 13.45
C ILE A 87 -6.16 -4.19 13.93
N PHE A 88 -5.47 -4.06 15.07
CA PHE A 88 -5.01 -2.76 15.57
C PHE A 88 -4.07 -2.07 14.59
N LEU A 89 -3.05 -2.79 14.07
CA LEU A 89 -2.07 -2.24 13.13
C LEU A 89 -2.73 -1.77 11.83
N ARG A 90 -3.60 -2.55 11.23
CA ARG A 90 -4.37 -2.18 10.02
C ARG A 90 -5.28 -0.98 10.24
N LYS A 91 -5.83 -0.88 11.44
CA LYS A 91 -6.71 0.22 11.81
C LYS A 91 -5.95 1.53 12.02
N ASN A 92 -4.75 1.49 12.62
CA ASN A 92 -4.09 2.68 13.15
C ASN A 92 -2.72 3.00 12.52
N GLU A 93 -2.01 2.01 11.97
CA GLU A 93 -0.60 2.21 11.59
C GLU A 93 -0.26 1.79 10.16
N ILE A 94 -0.98 0.81 9.58
CA ILE A 94 -0.65 0.28 8.25
C ILE A 94 -1.83 0.50 7.31
N GLY A 95 -1.62 1.32 6.28
CA GLY A 95 -2.58 1.52 5.19
C GLY A 95 -2.29 0.59 4.01
N TYR A 96 -3.33 0.23 3.25
CA TYR A 96 -3.20 -0.57 2.03
C TYR A 96 -4.07 0.00 0.92
N VAL A 97 -3.43 0.33 -0.20
CA VAL A 97 -4.08 0.76 -1.44
C VAL A 97 -4.02 -0.40 -2.41
N SER A 98 -5.16 -1.03 -2.67
CA SER A 98 -5.25 -2.16 -3.59
C SER A 98 -5.31 -1.70 -5.05
N GLN A 99 -4.91 -2.58 -5.97
CA GLN A 99 -5.01 -2.35 -7.41
C GLN A 99 -6.44 -2.01 -7.88
N PHE A 100 -7.44 -2.64 -7.26
CA PHE A 100 -8.84 -2.38 -7.53
C PHE A 100 -9.54 -1.91 -6.28
N LEU A 101 -10.31 -0.84 -6.40
CA LEU A 101 -11.15 -0.36 -5.30
C LEU A 101 -12.27 -1.37 -5.03
N ASN A 102 -12.15 -2.10 -3.92
CA ASN A 102 -13.20 -2.98 -3.44
C ASN A 102 -13.96 -2.28 -2.32
N VAL A 103 -15.19 -1.90 -2.59
CA VAL A 103 -16.05 -1.20 -1.63
C VAL A 103 -17.36 -1.92 -1.42
N MET A 104 -17.97 -1.70 -0.27
CA MET A 104 -19.31 -2.22 0.01
C MET A 104 -20.32 -1.62 -0.97
N PRO A 105 -21.24 -2.44 -1.54
CA PRO A 105 -22.30 -1.93 -2.38
C PRO A 105 -23.14 -0.87 -1.67
N ARG A 106 -23.59 0.14 -2.42
CA ARG A 106 -24.47 1.19 -1.91
C ARG A 106 -23.86 2.05 -0.80
N THR A 107 -22.54 2.21 -0.80
CA THR A 107 -21.83 3.11 0.12
C THR A 107 -21.24 4.25 -0.71
N THR A 108 -21.52 5.48 -0.34
CA THR A 108 -21.05 6.67 -1.07
C THR A 108 -19.56 6.93 -0.82
N CYS A 109 -18.95 7.75 -1.67
CA CYS A 109 -17.56 8.18 -1.54
C CYS A 109 -17.28 8.78 -0.14
N ARG A 110 -18.14 9.70 0.32
CA ARG A 110 -18.08 10.32 1.65
C ARG A 110 -18.18 9.28 2.77
N GLU A 111 -19.16 8.38 2.72
CA GLU A 111 -19.36 7.34 3.72
C GLU A 111 -18.15 6.40 3.84
N LEU A 112 -17.52 6.04 2.74
CA LEU A 112 -16.35 5.16 2.74
C LEU A 112 -15.19 5.76 3.53
N VAL A 113 -14.87 7.04 3.30
CA VAL A 113 -13.79 7.72 4.03
C VAL A 113 -14.19 7.96 5.48
N GLN A 114 -15.44 8.36 5.72
CA GLN A 114 -15.96 8.61 7.08
C GLN A 114 -15.96 7.34 7.93
N ASN A 115 -16.39 6.20 7.37
CA ASN A 115 -16.39 4.92 8.07
C ASN A 115 -14.98 4.50 8.51
N ALA A 116 -13.96 4.78 7.70
CA ALA A 116 -12.58 4.52 8.08
C ALA A 116 -12.15 5.25 9.37
N LEU A 117 -12.63 6.49 9.57
CA LEU A 117 -12.39 7.26 10.80
C LEU A 117 -13.26 6.80 11.97
N LEU A 118 -14.53 6.48 11.72
CA LEU A 118 -15.43 5.94 12.75
C LEU A 118 -14.91 4.60 13.29
N GLU A 119 -14.35 3.75 12.44
CA GLU A 119 -13.69 2.52 12.88
C GLU A 119 -12.51 2.79 13.82
N MET A 120 -11.79 3.90 13.68
CA MET A 120 -10.74 4.31 14.62
C MET A 120 -11.28 4.76 15.97
N GLY A 121 -12.58 5.01 16.07
CA GLY A 121 -13.24 5.50 17.28
C GLY A 121 -13.42 7.02 17.31
N GLU A 122 -13.21 7.71 16.16
CA GLU A 122 -13.48 9.13 16.05
C GLU A 122 -14.97 9.44 16.23
N THR A 123 -15.28 10.64 16.70
CA THR A 123 -16.66 11.11 16.79
C THR A 123 -17.24 11.32 15.39
N LYS A 124 -18.56 11.25 15.25
CA LYS A 124 -19.22 11.52 13.97
C LYS A 124 -18.87 12.90 13.41
N GLU A 125 -18.77 13.91 14.26
CA GLU A 125 -18.45 15.27 13.82
C GLU A 125 -16.99 15.39 13.36
N THR A 126 -16.03 14.83 14.14
CA THR A 126 -14.62 14.79 13.72
C THR A 126 -14.47 14.01 12.40
N ALA A 127 -15.11 12.84 12.30
CA ALA A 127 -15.06 12.02 11.11
C ALA A 127 -15.61 12.75 9.88
N ARG A 128 -16.71 13.52 10.02
CA ARG A 128 -17.27 14.35 8.94
C ARG A 128 -16.27 15.40 8.46
N ILE A 129 -15.72 16.17 9.38
CA ILE A 129 -14.78 17.26 9.07
C ILE A 129 -13.51 16.73 8.40
N GLU A 130 -12.90 15.69 8.97
CA GLU A 130 -11.67 15.11 8.43
C GLU A 130 -11.91 14.40 7.09
N THR A 131 -13.10 13.84 6.86
CA THR A 131 -13.51 13.29 5.56
C THR A 131 -13.55 14.37 4.49
N GLU A 132 -14.21 15.49 4.74
CA GLU A 132 -14.29 16.60 3.79
C GLU A 132 -12.90 17.17 3.46
N LYS A 133 -12.04 17.32 4.47
CA LYS A 133 -10.64 17.72 4.28
C LYS A 133 -9.86 16.70 3.41
N ALA A 134 -10.02 15.40 3.68
CA ALA A 134 -9.34 14.37 2.94
C ALA A 134 -9.81 14.33 1.47
N LEU A 135 -11.12 14.36 1.22
CA LEU A 135 -11.67 14.37 -0.14
C LEU A 135 -11.21 15.60 -0.93
N SER A 136 -11.21 16.79 -0.31
CA SER A 136 -10.68 18.01 -0.92
C SER A 136 -9.17 17.91 -1.18
N TYR A 137 -8.40 17.39 -0.22
CA TYR A 137 -6.95 17.22 -0.36
C TYR A 137 -6.56 16.30 -1.52
N PHE A 138 -7.36 15.24 -1.76
CA PHE A 138 -7.17 14.32 -2.88
C PHE A 138 -7.91 14.76 -4.15
N GLU A 139 -8.35 16.02 -4.22
CA GLU A 139 -9.02 16.62 -5.39
C GLU A 139 -10.22 15.80 -5.90
N MET A 140 -10.98 15.22 -4.97
CA MET A 140 -12.25 14.58 -5.32
C MET A 140 -13.30 15.66 -5.58
N ASP A 141 -13.95 15.59 -6.75
CA ASP A 141 -15.04 16.49 -7.10
C ASP A 141 -16.16 16.42 -6.05
N GLU A 142 -16.60 17.57 -5.54
CA GLU A 142 -17.66 17.64 -4.52
C GLU A 142 -18.97 17.00 -4.99
N GLY A 143 -19.27 17.10 -6.28
CA GLY A 143 -20.43 16.44 -6.90
C GLY A 143 -20.39 14.92 -6.85
N LEU A 144 -19.21 14.32 -6.60
CA LEU A 144 -19.03 12.87 -6.47
C LEU A 144 -19.08 12.38 -5.02
N TRP A 145 -19.02 13.29 -4.03
CA TRP A 145 -18.89 12.86 -2.63
C TRP A 145 -20.06 11.99 -2.15
N ASP A 146 -21.26 12.29 -2.60
CA ASP A 146 -22.47 11.53 -2.26
C ASP A 146 -22.88 10.52 -3.35
N SER A 147 -21.96 10.25 -4.30
CA SER A 147 -22.13 9.26 -5.36
C SER A 147 -21.45 7.93 -5.03
N TYR A 148 -21.92 6.87 -5.70
CA TYR A 148 -21.35 5.52 -5.54
C TYR A 148 -20.11 5.34 -6.44
N PRO A 149 -19.00 4.79 -5.91
CA PRO A 149 -17.73 4.67 -6.66
C PRO A 149 -17.75 3.74 -7.88
N ASN A 150 -18.79 2.93 -8.07
CA ASN A 150 -18.91 2.05 -9.24
C ASN A 150 -18.93 2.82 -10.56
N THR A 151 -19.40 4.07 -10.57
CA THR A 151 -19.47 4.94 -11.76
C THR A 151 -18.20 5.78 -11.97
N PHE A 152 -17.26 5.76 -11.02
CA PHE A 152 -16.05 6.57 -11.05
C PHE A 152 -15.05 6.09 -12.11
N SER A 153 -14.32 7.03 -12.69
CA SER A 153 -13.14 6.75 -13.53
C SER A 153 -12.04 6.04 -12.73
N GLY A 154 -11.06 5.46 -13.42
CA GLY A 154 -9.92 4.80 -12.76
C GLY A 154 -9.16 5.74 -11.82
N GLY A 155 -8.95 7.00 -12.25
CA GLY A 155 -8.27 8.03 -11.43
C GLY A 155 -9.06 8.42 -10.20
N GLU A 156 -10.38 8.59 -10.29
CA GLU A 156 -11.25 8.90 -9.15
C GLU A 156 -11.29 7.74 -8.15
N LYS A 157 -11.40 6.50 -8.64
CA LYS A 157 -11.35 5.30 -7.79
C LYS A 157 -10.03 5.21 -7.03
N LEU A 158 -8.93 5.50 -7.69
CA LEU A 158 -7.63 5.47 -7.02
C LEU A 158 -7.49 6.59 -5.98
N ARG A 159 -7.87 7.83 -6.32
CA ARG A 159 -7.84 8.94 -5.35
C ARG A 159 -8.68 8.63 -4.11
N LEU A 160 -9.87 8.07 -4.30
CA LEU A 160 -10.71 7.60 -3.19
C LEU A 160 -10.03 6.49 -2.38
N ASN A 161 -9.40 5.50 -3.04
CA ASN A 161 -8.69 4.42 -2.37
C ASN A 161 -7.52 4.95 -1.52
N ILE A 162 -6.75 5.90 -2.05
CA ILE A 162 -5.68 6.57 -1.30
C ILE A 162 -6.27 7.39 -0.14
N ALA A 163 -7.35 8.16 -0.36
CA ALA A 163 -8.01 8.91 0.71
C ALA A 163 -8.46 8.01 1.87
N MET A 164 -9.12 6.89 1.57
CA MET A 164 -9.54 5.90 2.57
C MET A 164 -8.37 5.30 3.34
N ALA A 165 -7.27 4.99 2.66
CA ALA A 165 -6.09 4.40 3.29
C ALA A 165 -5.32 5.41 4.15
N THR A 166 -5.32 6.69 3.76
CA THR A 166 -4.46 7.73 4.36
C THR A 166 -5.17 8.63 5.37
N VAL A 167 -6.51 8.72 5.35
CA VAL A 167 -7.27 9.49 6.33
C VAL A 167 -6.96 9.07 7.76
N LYS A 168 -6.57 7.81 7.95
CA LYS A 168 -6.10 7.22 9.22
C LYS A 168 -4.67 7.65 9.59
N LYS A 169 -3.97 8.41 8.74
CA LYS A 169 -2.57 8.84 8.91
C LYS A 169 -1.62 7.68 9.23
N PRO A 170 -1.57 6.64 8.37
CA PRO A 170 -0.76 5.45 8.62
C PRO A 170 0.74 5.80 8.63
N ARG A 171 1.53 5.09 9.43
CA ARG A 171 3.00 5.19 9.42
C ARG A 171 3.63 4.45 8.24
N LEU A 172 2.98 3.35 7.81
CA LEU A 172 3.37 2.54 6.65
C LEU A 172 2.20 2.47 5.68
N LEU A 173 2.42 2.83 4.42
CA LEU A 173 1.44 2.72 3.34
C LEU A 173 1.93 1.75 2.28
N LEU A 174 1.13 0.73 2.03
CA LEU A 174 1.37 -0.28 1.00
C LEU A 174 0.58 0.05 -0.26
N LEU A 175 1.24 0.10 -1.41
CA LEU A 175 0.66 0.48 -2.71
C LEU A 175 0.76 -0.70 -3.69
N ASP A 176 -0.34 -1.38 -3.97
CA ASP A 176 -0.38 -2.55 -4.86
C ASP A 176 -0.82 -2.14 -6.27
N GLU A 177 0.15 -1.85 -7.15
CA GLU A 177 -0.03 -1.44 -8.55
C GLU A 177 -1.02 -0.25 -8.75
N PRO A 178 -0.87 0.86 -8.03
CA PRO A 178 -1.89 1.91 -8.03
C PRO A 178 -2.07 2.60 -9.39
N THR A 179 -1.09 2.50 -10.30
CA THR A 179 -1.09 3.22 -11.58
C THR A 179 -1.41 2.36 -12.81
N ALA A 180 -1.69 1.06 -12.63
CA ALA A 180 -1.80 0.10 -13.72
C ALA A 180 -2.86 0.42 -14.80
N SER A 181 -3.92 1.17 -14.46
CA SER A 181 -5.05 1.48 -15.37
C SER A 181 -5.24 2.98 -15.58
N LEU A 182 -4.23 3.79 -15.33
CA LEU A 182 -4.35 5.25 -15.39
C LEU A 182 -3.78 5.84 -16.69
N ASP A 183 -4.45 6.89 -17.18
CA ASP A 183 -3.87 7.79 -18.18
C ASP A 183 -2.74 8.65 -17.58
N GLN A 184 -1.96 9.30 -18.44
CA GLN A 184 -0.77 10.08 -18.04
C GLN A 184 -1.12 11.25 -17.10
N GLN A 185 -2.27 11.90 -17.28
CA GLN A 185 -2.68 13.02 -16.42
C GLN A 185 -3.01 12.51 -15.01
N SER A 186 -3.75 11.41 -14.91
CA SER A 186 -4.06 10.77 -13.64
C SER A 186 -2.80 10.26 -12.93
N LYS A 187 -1.84 9.68 -13.65
CA LYS A 187 -0.53 9.27 -13.10
C LYS A 187 0.21 10.44 -12.45
N ARG A 188 0.27 11.61 -13.12
CA ARG A 188 0.93 12.80 -12.56
C ARG A 188 0.31 13.24 -11.23
N LYS A 189 -1.02 13.30 -11.17
CA LYS A 189 -1.73 13.65 -9.92
C LYS A 189 -1.44 12.67 -8.80
N VAL A 190 -1.45 11.37 -9.09
CA VAL A 190 -1.13 10.33 -8.10
C VAL A 190 0.31 10.45 -7.63
N ARG A 191 1.26 10.74 -8.52
CA ARG A 191 2.65 10.99 -8.16
C ARG A 191 2.78 12.13 -7.15
N GLU A 192 2.16 13.29 -7.44
CA GLU A 192 2.16 14.45 -6.54
C GLU A 192 1.56 14.11 -5.17
N MET A 193 0.50 13.30 -5.13
CA MET A 193 -0.09 12.85 -3.87
C MET A 193 0.86 11.96 -3.07
N ILE A 194 1.53 11.01 -3.71
CA ILE A 194 2.51 10.12 -3.08
C ILE A 194 3.72 10.93 -2.57
N GLU A 195 4.22 11.89 -3.37
CA GLU A 195 5.30 12.79 -2.96
C GLU A 195 4.93 13.59 -1.69
N LYS A 196 3.71 14.13 -1.63
CA LYS A 196 3.22 14.84 -0.44
C LYS A 196 3.15 13.92 0.79
N LEU A 197 2.69 12.68 0.65
CA LEU A 197 2.65 11.71 1.74
C LEU A 197 4.06 11.36 2.23
N LYS A 198 5.01 11.17 1.31
CA LYS A 198 6.43 10.96 1.64
C LYS A 198 7.01 12.16 2.40
N GLN A 199 6.78 13.39 1.93
CA GLN A 199 7.23 14.62 2.60
C GLN A 199 6.63 14.80 4.00
N GLN A 200 5.45 14.24 4.26
CA GLN A 200 4.83 14.20 5.58
C GLN A 200 5.40 13.11 6.50
N GLY A 201 6.38 12.32 6.02
CA GLY A 201 7.07 11.29 6.77
C GLY A 201 6.40 9.91 6.73
N THR A 202 5.41 9.68 5.86
CA THR A 202 4.83 8.36 5.65
C THR A 202 5.86 7.45 5.00
N THR A 203 6.09 6.27 5.56
CA THR A 203 6.91 5.22 4.95
C THR A 203 6.09 4.50 3.89
N LEU A 204 6.67 4.22 2.73
CA LEU A 204 5.95 3.67 1.59
C LEU A 204 6.63 2.39 1.08
N VAL A 205 5.82 1.39 0.75
CA VAL A 205 6.26 0.22 -0.04
C VAL A 205 5.28 0.05 -1.19
N GLY A 206 5.76 0.13 -2.42
CA GLY A 206 4.88 0.13 -3.59
C GLY A 206 5.33 -0.79 -4.69
N ILE A 207 4.37 -1.39 -5.39
CA ILE A 207 4.58 -2.18 -6.61
C ILE A 207 4.22 -1.32 -7.81
N PHE A 208 5.14 -1.23 -8.76
CA PHE A 208 4.92 -0.49 -10.00
C PHE A 208 5.46 -1.30 -11.19
N HIS A 209 4.79 -1.15 -12.35
CA HIS A 209 5.27 -1.65 -13.64
C HIS A 209 5.97 -0.57 -14.46
N ASP A 210 5.76 0.68 -14.10
CA ASP A 210 6.22 1.87 -14.80
C ASP A 210 7.46 2.41 -14.08
N ILE A 211 8.64 2.16 -14.64
CA ILE A 211 9.92 2.59 -14.08
C ILE A 211 10.01 4.12 -14.09
N GLU A 212 9.52 4.79 -15.15
CA GLU A 212 9.51 6.25 -15.24
C GLU A 212 8.69 6.88 -14.13
N PHE A 213 7.59 6.23 -13.73
CA PHE A 213 6.79 6.69 -12.60
C PHE A 213 7.57 6.65 -11.29
N MET A 214 8.46 5.69 -11.12
CA MET A 214 9.25 5.49 -9.89
C MET A 214 10.47 6.42 -9.79
N GLU A 215 11.01 6.89 -10.92
CA GLU A 215 12.20 7.75 -10.96
C GLU A 215 12.00 9.02 -10.13
N GLY A 216 12.95 9.31 -9.23
CA GLY A 216 12.88 10.44 -8.30
C GLY A 216 11.81 10.35 -7.22
N LEU A 217 10.95 9.32 -7.25
CA LEU A 217 9.91 9.08 -6.24
C LEU A 217 10.35 8.06 -5.19
N CYS A 218 10.89 6.92 -5.64
CA CYS A 218 11.42 5.89 -4.76
C CYS A 218 12.86 6.20 -4.33
N ASP A 219 13.19 5.93 -3.07
CA ASP A 219 14.57 6.03 -2.56
C ASP A 219 15.36 4.77 -2.89
N LYS A 220 14.69 3.63 -2.86
CA LYS A 220 15.25 2.31 -3.12
C LYS A 220 14.31 1.47 -3.97
N VAL A 221 14.89 0.52 -4.68
CA VAL A 221 14.15 -0.48 -5.45
C VAL A 221 14.61 -1.86 -5.03
N PHE A 222 13.66 -2.77 -4.83
CA PHE A 222 13.87 -4.20 -4.67
C PHE A 222 13.47 -4.91 -5.96
N ASP A 223 14.43 -5.61 -6.59
CA ASP A 223 14.17 -6.37 -7.81
C ASP A 223 13.94 -7.84 -7.47
N MET A 224 12.74 -8.32 -7.77
CA MET A 224 12.33 -9.72 -7.59
C MET A 224 13.15 -10.73 -8.41
N LYS A 225 13.86 -10.29 -9.44
CA LYS A 225 14.67 -11.16 -10.30
C LYS A 225 16.03 -11.47 -9.68
N SER A 226 16.71 -10.44 -9.18
CA SER A 226 18.02 -10.56 -8.53
C SER A 226 17.92 -10.86 -7.05
N ASN A 227 16.76 -10.64 -6.44
CA ASN A 227 16.53 -10.66 -4.98
C ASN A 227 17.43 -9.65 -4.25
N GLU A 228 17.70 -8.50 -4.87
CA GLU A 228 18.59 -7.47 -4.35
C GLU A 228 17.92 -6.12 -4.24
N MET A 229 18.36 -5.32 -3.28
CA MET A 229 18.00 -3.91 -3.16
C MET A 229 19.05 -3.03 -3.83
N SER A 230 18.59 -2.01 -4.55
CA SER A 230 19.43 -0.95 -5.08
C SER A 230 18.91 0.43 -4.68
N VAL A 231 19.80 1.39 -4.53
CA VAL A 231 19.44 2.80 -4.35
C VAL A 231 19.11 3.37 -5.73
N VAL A 232 17.99 4.07 -5.85
CA VAL A 232 17.66 4.80 -7.08
C VAL A 232 18.50 6.07 -7.10
N LEU A 233 19.62 6.03 -7.85
CA LEU A 233 20.42 7.21 -8.12
C LEU A 233 19.72 8.04 -9.20
N GLU A 234 19.50 9.32 -8.96
CA GLU A 234 19.03 10.24 -9.98
C GLU A 234 20.00 10.24 -11.16
N GLY A 235 19.52 9.84 -12.35
CA GLY A 235 20.24 10.09 -13.61
C GLY A 235 21.12 8.97 -14.17
N VAL A 236 20.91 7.70 -13.84
CA VAL A 236 21.55 6.61 -14.59
C VAL A 236 20.65 6.16 -15.74
N PRO A 237 21.04 6.36 -17.01
CA PRO A 237 20.29 5.83 -18.15
C PRO A 237 20.33 4.30 -18.07
N HIS A 238 19.17 3.66 -18.07
CA HIS A 238 19.08 2.21 -18.23
C HIS A 238 19.57 1.83 -19.62
N GLU A 239 20.69 1.14 -19.70
CA GLU A 239 21.07 0.41 -20.90
C GLU A 239 19.99 -0.66 -21.16
N SER A 240 19.44 -0.57 -22.35
CA SER A 240 18.36 -1.40 -22.94
C SER A 240 18.71 -2.87 -23.09
#